data_633148fad9770aa359f1b6790440c037
#
_entry.id   633148fad9770aa359f1b6790440c037
#
_cell.length_a   1.000
_cell.length_b   1.000
_cell.length_c   1.000
_cell.angle_alpha   90.00
_cell.angle_beta   90.00
_cell.angle_gamma   90.00
#
_symmetry.space_group_name_H-M   'P 1'
#
loop_
_entity.id
_entity.type
_entity.pdbx_description
1 polymer ?
#
loop_
_entity_poly.entity_id
_entity_poly.type
_entity_poly.pdbx_seq_one_letter_code
_entity_poly.pdbx_strand_id
1 'polypeptide(L)'
;MRLLSQMTTDETCDVLCIAAPHIQNMADDKNLIAEVQRRLPKGEHTQIDVYRFGLTRVVNLVPIFLKDHREDVYAILSLFNGLTPEECGKQGFLSTLAQINELVKDEDFVNFFKQSFGTEQKS
;
A
#
# COMPACT_ATOMS: atom_id res chain seq x y z
N MET A 1 12.57 -6.05 -8.54
CA MET A 1 11.14 -6.22 -8.24
C MET A 1 10.33 -5.89 -9.47
N ARG A 2 9.33 -6.68 -9.78
CA ARG A 2 8.48 -6.42 -10.95
C ARG A 2 7.16 -5.81 -10.52
N LEU A 3 6.79 -4.70 -11.14
CA LEU A 3 5.57 -3.96 -10.82
C LEU A 3 4.44 -4.35 -11.79
N LEU A 4 3.20 -4.02 -11.44
CA LEU A 4 2.06 -4.31 -12.33
C LEU A 4 2.25 -3.73 -13.72
N SER A 5 2.82 -2.53 -13.79
CA SER A 5 3.05 -1.89 -15.08
C SER A 5 4.05 -2.63 -15.96
N GLN A 6 4.78 -3.59 -15.38
CA GLN A 6 5.79 -4.37 -16.10
C GLN A 6 5.32 -5.79 -16.39
N MET A 7 4.09 -6.13 -16.05
CA MET A 7 3.56 -7.47 -16.17
C MET A 7 2.60 -7.59 -17.36
N THR A 8 2.49 -8.82 -17.88
CA THR A 8 1.49 -9.10 -18.90
C THR A 8 0.10 -9.19 -18.27
N THR A 9 -0.93 -9.23 -19.11
CA THR A 9 -2.30 -9.39 -18.63
C THR A 9 -2.46 -10.67 -17.82
N ASP A 10 -1.90 -11.78 -18.31
CA ASP A 10 -2.02 -13.06 -17.61
C ASP A 10 -1.34 -13.01 -16.25
N GLU A 11 -0.14 -12.44 -16.20
CA GLU A 11 0.58 -12.30 -14.93
C GLU A 11 -0.18 -11.42 -13.95
N THR A 12 -0.72 -10.31 -14.45
CA THR A 12 -1.48 -9.39 -13.61
C THR A 12 -2.73 -10.05 -13.06
N CYS A 13 -3.44 -10.83 -13.88
CA CYS A 13 -4.63 -11.57 -13.44
C CYS A 13 -4.29 -12.49 -12.27
N ASP A 14 -3.20 -13.25 -12.39
CA ASP A 14 -2.79 -14.16 -11.34
C ASP A 14 -2.43 -13.42 -10.06
N VAL A 15 -1.67 -12.33 -10.19
CA VAL A 15 -1.27 -11.52 -9.04
C VAL A 15 -2.49 -10.93 -8.33
N LEU A 16 -3.41 -10.37 -9.10
CA LEU A 16 -4.59 -9.73 -8.51
C LEU A 16 -5.52 -10.73 -7.84
N CYS A 17 -5.63 -11.93 -8.40
CA CYS A 17 -6.44 -12.98 -7.78
C CYS A 17 -5.90 -13.35 -6.40
N ILE A 18 -4.57 -13.43 -6.27
CA ILE A 18 -3.96 -13.76 -4.98
C ILE A 18 -4.02 -12.55 -4.02
N ALA A 19 -3.82 -11.37 -4.56
CA ALA A 19 -3.79 -10.15 -3.73
C ALA A 19 -5.18 -9.76 -3.23
N ALA A 20 -6.24 -10.09 -3.95
CA ALA A 20 -7.59 -9.59 -3.65
C ALA A 20 -8.04 -9.81 -2.21
N PRO A 21 -7.93 -11.02 -1.62
CA PRO A 21 -8.38 -11.18 -0.23
C PRO A 21 -7.56 -10.35 0.75
N HIS A 22 -6.28 -10.16 0.47
CA HIS A 22 -5.44 -9.34 1.36
C HIS A 22 -5.78 -7.87 1.24
N ILE A 23 -6.09 -7.42 0.03
CA ILE A 23 -6.54 -6.05 -0.19
C ILE A 23 -7.89 -5.85 0.49
N GLN A 24 -8.78 -6.85 0.43
CA GLN A 24 -10.08 -6.75 1.06
C GLN A 24 -9.94 -6.62 2.58
N ASN A 25 -9.03 -7.41 3.18
CA ASN A 25 -8.78 -7.30 4.62
C ASN A 25 -8.37 -5.89 5.02
N MET A 26 -7.54 -5.26 4.20
CA MET A 26 -7.11 -3.90 4.48
C MET A 26 -8.23 -2.89 4.20
N ALA A 27 -9.01 -3.13 3.15
CA ALA A 27 -10.14 -2.24 2.82
C ALA A 27 -11.23 -2.26 3.89
N ASP A 28 -11.34 -3.36 4.62
CA ASP A 28 -12.32 -3.47 5.71
C ASP A 28 -11.85 -2.81 7.00
N ASP A 29 -10.59 -2.42 7.07
CA ASP A 29 -10.04 -1.78 8.27
C ASP A 29 -10.33 -0.29 8.23
N LYS A 30 -11.25 0.15 9.07
CA LYS A 30 -11.68 1.55 9.09
C LYS A 30 -10.56 2.50 9.48
N ASN A 31 -9.66 2.06 10.35
CA ASN A 31 -8.54 2.90 10.77
C ASN A 31 -7.58 3.12 9.61
N LEU A 32 -7.31 2.07 8.84
CA LEU A 32 -6.45 2.18 7.68
C LEU A 32 -7.06 3.12 6.64
N ILE A 33 -8.34 2.91 6.33
CA ILE A 33 -9.03 3.73 5.34
C ILE A 33 -9.05 5.20 5.76
N ALA A 34 -9.34 5.46 7.03
CA ALA A 34 -9.36 6.82 7.54
C ALA A 34 -8.01 7.51 7.36
N GLU A 35 -6.91 6.77 7.65
CA GLU A 35 -5.59 7.35 7.50
C GLU A 35 -5.23 7.59 6.04
N VAL A 36 -5.58 6.65 5.15
CA VAL A 36 -5.31 6.79 3.72
C VAL A 36 -6.07 7.97 3.13
N GLN A 37 -7.27 8.23 3.62
CA GLN A 37 -8.12 9.31 3.10
C GLN A 37 -7.82 10.66 3.73
N ARG A 38 -6.98 10.70 4.74
CA ARG A 38 -6.66 11.96 5.41
C ARG A 38 -5.97 12.93 4.46
N ARG A 39 -6.34 14.18 4.54
CA ARG A 39 -5.80 15.23 3.66
C ARG A 39 -5.35 16.41 4.51
N LEU A 40 -4.43 17.19 3.97
CA LEU A 40 -4.13 18.48 4.58
C LEU A 40 -5.38 19.35 4.56
N PRO A 41 -5.64 20.11 5.63
CA PRO A 41 -6.74 21.07 5.60
C PRO A 41 -6.57 22.06 4.46
N LYS A 42 -7.67 22.59 3.98
CA LYS A 42 -7.61 23.59 2.93
C LYS A 42 -6.96 24.87 3.45
N GLY A 43 -6.31 25.60 2.56
CA GLY A 43 -5.64 26.84 2.90
C GLY A 43 -4.17 26.77 2.57
N GLU A 44 -3.45 27.81 2.95
CA GLU A 44 -2.03 27.88 2.68
C GLU A 44 -1.26 27.06 3.70
N HIS A 45 -0.20 26.42 3.24
CA HIS A 45 0.64 25.58 4.07
C HIS A 45 2.10 25.86 3.78
N THR A 46 2.93 25.89 4.80
CA THR A 46 4.37 25.99 4.64
C THR A 46 4.92 24.61 4.30
N GLN A 47 6.19 24.59 3.86
CA GLN A 47 6.86 23.32 3.64
C GLN A 47 6.93 22.50 4.93
N ILE A 48 7.08 23.17 6.06
CA ILE A 48 7.11 22.48 7.35
C ILE A 48 5.78 21.83 7.63
N ASP A 49 4.67 22.46 7.29
CA ASP A 49 3.34 21.88 7.47
C ASP A 49 3.18 20.61 6.65
N VAL A 50 3.60 20.66 5.39
CA VAL A 50 3.51 19.49 4.51
C VAL A 50 4.40 18.36 5.01
N TYR A 51 5.62 18.68 5.43
CA TYR A 51 6.56 17.70 5.94
C TYR A 51 6.02 17.04 7.21
N ARG A 52 5.48 17.84 8.12
CA ARG A 52 4.91 17.34 9.36
C ARG A 52 3.71 16.44 9.12
N PHE A 53 2.88 16.81 8.14
CA PHE A 53 1.74 15.96 7.76
C PHE A 53 2.22 14.61 7.25
N GLY A 54 3.25 14.61 6.39
CA GLY A 54 3.82 13.37 5.86
C GLY A 54 4.40 12.49 6.94
N LEU A 55 5.15 13.08 7.88
CA LEU A 55 5.71 12.33 9.00
C LEU A 55 4.62 11.71 9.86
N THR A 56 3.57 12.48 10.16
CA THR A 56 2.46 11.97 10.96
C THR A 56 1.79 10.80 10.26
N ARG A 57 1.62 10.90 8.93
CA ARG A 57 1.04 9.81 8.16
C ARG A 57 1.89 8.54 8.27
N VAL A 58 3.21 8.68 8.12
CA VAL A 58 4.10 7.52 8.24
C VAL A 58 4.00 6.90 9.63
N VAL A 59 4.04 7.73 10.67
CA VAL A 59 3.96 7.26 12.05
C VAL A 59 2.65 6.50 12.28
N ASN A 60 1.55 6.97 11.70
CA ASN A 60 0.25 6.33 11.88
C ASN A 60 0.11 5.07 11.04
N LEU A 61 0.66 5.07 9.82
CA LEU A 61 0.51 3.93 8.90
C LEU A 61 1.40 2.75 9.24
N VAL A 62 2.61 3.01 9.77
CA VAL A 62 3.55 1.92 10.05
C VAL A 62 2.95 0.87 10.98
N PRO A 63 2.35 1.22 12.13
CA PRO A 63 1.73 0.20 12.98
C PRO A 63 0.58 -0.51 12.29
N ILE A 64 -0.22 0.20 11.52
CA ILE A 64 -1.36 -0.41 10.84
C ILE A 64 -0.87 -1.46 9.84
N PHE A 65 0.10 -1.10 8.99
CA PHE A 65 0.60 -2.02 7.98
C PHE A 65 1.46 -3.13 8.57
N LEU A 66 2.35 -2.80 9.49
CA LEU A 66 3.38 -3.74 9.91
C LEU A 66 3.05 -4.47 11.19
N LYS A 67 1.95 -4.14 11.83
CA LYS A 67 1.47 -4.89 12.99
C LYS A 67 0.11 -5.50 12.69
N ASP A 68 -0.86 -4.68 12.31
CA ASP A 68 -2.23 -5.17 12.13
C ASP A 68 -2.41 -5.92 10.81
N HIS A 69 -1.66 -5.56 9.77
CA HIS A 69 -1.78 -6.16 8.44
C HIS A 69 -0.46 -6.74 7.95
N ARG A 70 0.37 -7.18 8.89
CA ARG A 70 1.69 -7.71 8.54
C ARG A 70 1.59 -8.84 7.51
N GLU A 71 0.70 -9.78 7.75
CA GLU A 71 0.56 -10.92 6.83
C GLU A 71 0.04 -10.49 5.47
N ASP A 72 -0.89 -9.55 5.47
CA ASP A 72 -1.42 -9.02 4.20
C ASP A 72 -0.32 -8.31 3.41
N VAL A 73 0.49 -7.51 4.09
CA VAL A 73 1.58 -6.79 3.44
C VAL A 73 2.61 -7.76 2.87
N TYR A 74 3.02 -8.76 3.66
CA TYR A 74 4.00 -9.73 3.18
C TYR A 74 3.46 -10.55 2.01
N ALA A 75 2.21 -10.95 2.06
CA ALA A 75 1.60 -11.70 0.97
C ALA A 75 1.59 -10.88 -0.32
N ILE A 76 1.26 -9.60 -0.22
CA ILE A 76 1.24 -8.74 -1.39
C ILE A 76 2.66 -8.49 -1.90
N LEU A 77 3.61 -8.15 -1.01
CA LEU A 77 4.99 -7.89 -1.43
C LEU A 77 5.60 -9.11 -2.13
N SER A 78 5.30 -10.31 -1.64
CA SER A 78 5.88 -11.52 -2.21
C SER A 78 5.49 -11.74 -3.67
N LEU A 79 4.37 -11.16 -4.09
CA LEU A 79 3.93 -11.27 -5.48
C LEU A 79 4.80 -10.45 -6.43
N PHE A 80 5.54 -9.49 -5.89
CA PHE A 80 6.33 -8.57 -6.71
C PHE A 80 7.82 -8.74 -6.53
N ASN A 81 8.29 -9.15 -5.34
CA ASN A 81 9.72 -9.18 -5.04
C ASN A 81 10.36 -10.55 -5.19
N GLY A 82 9.57 -11.58 -5.51
CA GLY A 82 10.13 -12.92 -5.73
C GLY A 82 10.44 -13.69 -4.45
N LEU A 83 10.14 -13.11 -3.30
CA LEU A 83 10.35 -13.79 -2.01
C LEU A 83 9.05 -14.44 -1.55
N THR A 84 9.18 -15.41 -0.63
CA THR A 84 7.99 -15.91 0.06
C THR A 84 7.56 -14.90 1.12
N PRO A 85 6.30 -14.97 1.59
CA PRO A 85 5.90 -14.07 2.69
C PRO A 85 6.79 -14.19 3.92
N GLU A 86 7.26 -15.41 4.22
CA GLU A 86 8.17 -15.60 5.35
C GLU A 86 9.49 -14.89 5.13
N GLU A 87 10.02 -14.97 3.91
CA GLU A 87 11.27 -14.29 3.58
C GLU A 87 11.11 -12.78 3.62
N CYS A 88 9.93 -12.29 3.28
CA CYS A 88 9.65 -10.86 3.39
C CYS A 88 9.84 -10.38 4.83
N GLY A 89 9.39 -11.18 5.80
CA GLY A 89 9.54 -10.83 7.20
C GLY A 89 10.96 -10.88 7.71
N LYS A 90 11.86 -11.53 6.96
CA LYS A 90 13.25 -11.67 7.36
C LYS A 90 14.19 -10.68 6.68
N GLN A 91 13.72 -9.98 5.66
CA GLN A 91 14.56 -8.98 5.02
C GLN A 91 14.67 -7.73 5.89
N GLY A 92 15.66 -6.90 5.62
CA GLY A 92 15.86 -5.69 6.39
C GLY A 92 14.66 -4.75 6.31
N PHE A 93 14.40 -4.04 7.40
CA PHE A 93 13.26 -3.15 7.50
C PHE A 93 13.27 -2.08 6.40
N LEU A 94 14.44 -1.51 6.12
CA LEU A 94 14.55 -0.48 5.09
C LEU A 94 14.26 -1.04 3.71
N SER A 95 14.62 -2.31 3.45
CA SER A 95 14.28 -2.96 2.19
C SER A 95 12.77 -3.09 2.04
N THR A 96 12.10 -3.48 3.12
CA THR A 96 10.64 -3.58 3.11
C THR A 96 9.99 -2.24 2.81
N LEU A 97 10.46 -1.18 3.48
CA LEU A 97 9.91 0.16 3.25
C LEU A 97 10.15 0.63 1.83
N ALA A 98 11.34 0.34 1.28
CA ALA A 98 11.65 0.72 -0.09
C ALA A 98 10.71 0.04 -1.08
N GLN A 99 10.43 -1.23 -0.85
CA GLN A 99 9.53 -2.00 -1.72
C GLN A 99 8.10 -1.47 -1.64
N ILE A 100 7.62 -1.18 -0.44
CA ILE A 100 6.30 -0.58 -0.27
C ILE A 100 6.24 0.74 -1.02
N ASN A 101 7.28 1.55 -0.89
CA ASN A 101 7.35 2.84 -1.58
C ASN A 101 7.29 2.69 -3.09
N GLU A 102 7.98 1.69 -3.63
CA GLU A 102 7.91 1.43 -5.07
C GLU A 102 6.51 1.04 -5.52
N LEU A 103 5.83 0.21 -4.74
CA LEU A 103 4.47 -0.20 -5.08
C LEU A 103 3.51 0.97 -5.08
N VAL A 104 3.60 1.85 -4.08
CA VAL A 104 2.66 2.98 -4.01
C VAL A 104 2.95 4.03 -5.07
N LYS A 105 4.10 3.98 -5.72
CA LYS A 105 4.41 4.85 -6.83
C LYS A 105 3.97 4.29 -8.18
N ASP A 106 3.64 2.99 -8.24
CA ASP A 106 3.18 2.38 -9.47
C ASP A 106 1.71 2.76 -9.69
N GLU A 107 1.46 3.56 -10.73
CA GLU A 107 0.12 4.09 -11.00
C GLU A 107 -0.90 2.99 -11.20
N ASP A 108 -0.53 1.90 -11.85
CA ASP A 108 -1.46 0.80 -12.08
C ASP A 108 -1.88 0.16 -10.77
N PHE A 109 -0.92 -0.04 -9.87
CA PHE A 109 -1.20 -0.61 -8.56
C PHE A 109 -2.09 0.33 -7.74
N VAL A 110 -1.76 1.62 -7.75
CA VAL A 110 -2.52 2.61 -6.98
C VAL A 110 -3.95 2.72 -7.50
N ASN A 111 -4.12 2.71 -8.82
CA ASN A 111 -5.46 2.80 -9.41
C ASN A 111 -6.30 1.58 -9.06
N PHE A 112 -5.71 0.39 -9.11
CA PHE A 112 -6.40 -0.82 -8.71
C PHE A 112 -6.80 -0.74 -7.24
N PHE A 113 -5.89 -0.28 -6.40
CA PHE A 113 -6.11 -0.17 -4.96
C PHE A 113 -7.26 0.81 -4.67
N LYS A 114 -7.29 1.95 -5.35
CA LYS A 114 -8.36 2.92 -5.18
C LYS A 114 -9.71 2.33 -5.54
N GLN A 115 -9.77 1.59 -6.63
CA GLN A 115 -11.01 0.96 -7.04
C GLN A 115 -11.48 -0.07 -6.02
N SER A 116 -10.52 -0.84 -5.47
CA SER A 116 -10.84 -1.86 -4.47
C SER A 116 -11.42 -1.23 -3.21
N PHE A 117 -10.95 -0.03 -2.85
CA PHE A 117 -11.46 0.67 -1.68
C PHE A 117 -12.76 1.42 -1.95
N GLY A 118 -13.15 1.54 -3.21
CA GLY A 118 -14.38 2.22 -3.56
C GLY A 118 -14.40 3.70 -3.27
N THR A 119 -13.22 4.32 -3.23
CA THR A 119 -13.13 5.71 -2.79
C THR A 119 -13.55 6.70 -3.86
N GLU A 120 -13.61 6.28 -5.11
CA GLU A 120 -13.86 7.18 -6.21
C GLU A 120 -15.28 7.14 -6.69
N GLN A 121 -16.12 6.52 -6.04
CA GLN A 121 -17.41 6.37 -6.52
C GLN A 121 -18.12 7.58 -6.70
N LYS A 122 -18.39 7.88 -6.78
CA LYS A 122 -19.03 8.83 -6.89
C LYS A 122 -19.51 9.04 -7.79
N SER A 123 -19.73 8.89 -7.89
CA SER A 123 -19.99 9.23 -8.78
C SER A 123 -20.69 9.31 -9.32
#